data_56a7d81cce5e8572463b6018578d5cfd
#
_entry.id   56a7d81cce5e8572463b6018578d5cfd
#
_cell.length_a   1.000
_cell.length_b   1.000
_cell.length_c   1.000
_cell.angle_alpha   90.00
_cell.angle_beta   90.00
_cell.angle_gamma   90.00
#
_symmetry.space_group_name_H-M   'P 1'
#
loop_
_entity.id
_entity.type
_entity.pdbx_description
1 polymer ?
#
loop_
_entity_poly.entity_id
_entity_poly.type
_entity_poly.pdbx_seq_one_letter_code
_entity_poly.pdbx_strand_id
1 'polypeptide(L)'
;IHPNLQNAWTVATEGVKATQKVWFGLYSIDMVGYQGHVIPVIIAVWVLAQIEKRLHKVVPAMFDLFVTPLVSVFVTGYLTLSIIGPIFVTVENGLLNGIQWLIALPFGIGSFIMGAFYAPTVVAGVHHMYTIIDLGQLSKFGVTYWLPLASAANIAQGGATLAVALKTKDQKIKSMAVPSALSACMGI
;
A
#
# COMPACT_ATOMS: atom_id res chain seq x y z
N ILE A 1 13.06 5.90 -9.82
CA ILE A 1 13.70 4.65 -9.31
C ILE A 1 15.20 4.82 -9.46
N HIS A 2 15.96 4.73 -8.36
CA HIS A 2 17.40 4.82 -8.41
C HIS A 2 17.97 3.55 -9.10
N PRO A 3 18.92 3.65 -10.04
CA PRO A 3 19.40 2.49 -10.81
C PRO A 3 20.03 1.39 -9.95
N ASN A 4 20.50 1.72 -8.76
CA ASN A 4 21.11 0.77 -7.84
C ASN A 4 20.06 0.09 -6.90
N LEU A 5 18.79 0.50 -6.95
CA LEU A 5 17.73 -0.16 -6.19
C LEU A 5 17.10 -1.27 -7.03
N GLN A 6 17.07 -2.48 -6.48
CA GLN A 6 16.37 -3.60 -7.10
C GLN A 6 14.86 -3.35 -7.10
N ASN A 7 14.19 -3.85 -8.13
CA ASN A 7 12.73 -3.81 -8.16
C ASN A 7 12.16 -4.76 -7.10
N ALA A 8 11.23 -4.29 -6.29
CA ALA A 8 10.59 -5.09 -5.25
C ALA A 8 9.95 -6.39 -5.80
N TRP A 9 9.42 -6.33 -7.02
CA TRP A 9 8.85 -7.48 -7.72
C TRP A 9 9.89 -8.54 -8.09
N THR A 10 11.03 -8.13 -8.63
CA THR A 10 12.13 -9.02 -8.97
C THR A 10 12.70 -9.71 -7.73
N VAL A 11 12.84 -8.96 -6.64
CA VAL A 11 13.29 -9.54 -5.36
C VAL A 11 12.27 -10.53 -4.77
N ALA A 12 10.97 -10.25 -4.93
CA ALA A 12 9.92 -11.16 -4.47
C ALA A 12 9.89 -12.49 -5.25
N THR A 13 10.25 -12.46 -6.54
CA THR A 13 10.27 -13.65 -7.40
C THR A 13 11.58 -14.41 -7.35
N GLU A 14 12.72 -13.72 -7.31
CA GLU A 14 14.06 -14.32 -7.38
C GLU A 14 14.69 -14.56 -6.01
N GLY A 15 14.17 -13.91 -4.96
CA GLY A 15 14.64 -14.08 -3.57
C GLY A 15 16.02 -13.49 -3.27
N VAL A 16 16.69 -12.88 -4.25
CA VAL A 16 18.03 -12.31 -4.11
C VAL A 16 17.92 -10.83 -3.73
N LYS A 17 18.44 -10.48 -2.56
CA LYS A 17 18.49 -9.10 -2.08
C LYS A 17 19.92 -8.58 -2.09
N ALA A 18 20.16 -7.46 -2.77
CA ALA A 18 21.39 -6.70 -2.60
C ALA A 18 21.31 -5.89 -1.31
N THR A 19 22.32 -6.00 -0.46
CA THR A 19 22.42 -5.25 0.80
C THR A 19 23.56 -4.26 0.75
N GLN A 20 23.38 -3.08 1.33
CA GLN A 20 24.43 -2.08 1.49
C GLN A 20 24.63 -1.76 2.97
N LYS A 21 25.91 -1.77 3.39
CA LYS A 21 26.27 -1.38 4.75
C LYS A 21 26.22 0.15 4.86
N VAL A 22 25.51 0.64 5.89
CA VAL A 22 25.42 2.05 6.25
C VAL A 22 25.92 2.26 7.67
N TRP A 23 26.15 3.51 8.06
CA TRP A 23 26.63 3.89 9.38
C TRP A 23 27.93 3.16 9.77
N PHE A 24 28.96 3.33 8.92
CA PHE A 24 30.29 2.72 9.13
C PHE A 24 30.27 1.18 9.24
N GLY A 25 29.25 0.53 8.64
CA GLY A 25 29.14 -0.92 8.64
C GLY A 25 28.38 -1.52 9.82
N LEU A 26 27.82 -0.69 10.71
CA LEU A 26 27.04 -1.13 11.87
C LEU A 26 25.64 -1.63 11.49
N TYR A 27 25.11 -1.16 10.35
CA TYR A 27 23.77 -1.52 9.90
C TYR A 27 23.76 -1.78 8.39
N SER A 28 23.01 -2.81 7.97
CA SER A 28 22.83 -3.13 6.56
C SER A 28 21.39 -2.87 6.14
N ILE A 29 21.19 -2.16 5.05
CA ILE A 29 19.88 -1.93 4.43
C ILE A 29 19.76 -2.75 3.15
N ASP A 30 18.56 -3.24 2.89
CA ASP A 30 18.23 -3.90 1.64
C ASP A 30 18.10 -2.83 0.54
N MET A 31 18.82 -2.99 -0.55
CA MET A 31 18.78 -2.09 -1.71
C MET A 31 17.58 -2.43 -2.61
N VAL A 32 16.39 -2.38 -2.04
CA VAL A 32 15.12 -2.72 -2.70
C VAL A 32 14.24 -1.48 -2.76
N GLY A 33 13.62 -1.25 -3.90
CA GLY A 33 12.66 -0.15 -4.05
C GLY A 33 11.35 -0.47 -3.32
N TYR A 34 10.68 0.57 -2.82
CA TYR A 34 9.41 0.42 -2.09
C TYR A 34 8.18 0.50 -3.01
N GLN A 35 8.30 -0.02 -4.24
CA GLN A 35 7.18 -0.09 -5.17
C GLN A 35 6.09 -1.02 -4.62
N GLY A 36 4.86 -0.51 -4.56
CA GLY A 36 3.73 -1.27 -4.03
C GLY A 36 3.59 -1.25 -2.50
N HIS A 37 4.57 -0.70 -1.77
CA HIS A 37 4.49 -0.56 -0.32
C HIS A 37 3.76 0.73 0.07
N VAL A 38 2.58 0.62 0.68
CA VAL A 38 1.72 1.78 1.02
C VAL A 38 2.07 2.34 2.40
N ILE A 39 2.27 1.48 3.41
CA ILE A 39 2.52 1.91 4.79
C ILE A 39 3.81 2.73 4.91
N PRO A 40 4.97 2.29 4.38
CA PRO A 40 6.19 3.08 4.42
C PRO A 40 6.04 4.46 3.76
N VAL A 41 5.29 4.55 2.64
CA VAL A 41 5.09 5.82 1.93
C VAL A 41 4.26 6.80 2.75
N ILE A 42 3.16 6.36 3.38
CA ILE A 42 2.34 7.21 4.25
C ILE A 42 3.18 7.79 5.38
N ILE A 43 3.98 6.97 6.04
CA ILE A 43 4.84 7.42 7.15
C ILE A 43 5.93 8.36 6.65
N ALA A 44 6.54 8.06 5.50
CA ALA A 44 7.56 8.93 4.89
C ALA A 44 6.99 10.33 4.56
N VAL A 45 5.80 10.38 3.96
CA VAL A 45 5.13 11.67 3.64
C VAL A 45 4.75 12.42 4.92
N TRP A 46 4.28 11.74 5.96
CA TRP A 46 4.01 12.36 7.24
C TRP A 46 5.28 12.96 7.87
N VAL A 47 6.41 12.23 7.85
CA VAL A 47 7.71 12.73 8.33
C VAL A 47 8.16 13.92 7.50
N LEU A 48 8.05 13.84 6.16
CA LEU A 48 8.35 14.94 5.25
C LEU A 48 7.61 16.22 5.65
N ALA A 49 6.29 16.10 5.83
CA ALA A 49 5.45 17.24 6.23
C ALA A 49 5.83 17.82 7.60
N GLN A 50 6.27 16.98 8.54
CA GLN A 50 6.75 17.49 9.85
C GLN A 50 8.08 18.24 9.72
N ILE A 51 9.00 17.74 8.90
CA ILE A 51 10.30 18.39 8.64
C ILE A 51 10.07 19.74 7.93
N GLU A 52 9.28 19.73 6.86
CA GLU A 52 8.97 20.91 6.07
C GLU A 52 8.32 22.02 6.93
N LYS A 53 7.29 21.68 7.72
CA LYS A 53 6.66 22.62 8.64
C LYS A 53 7.62 23.25 9.67
N ARG A 54 8.65 22.53 10.08
CA ARG A 54 9.67 23.05 11.00
C ARG A 54 10.67 23.93 10.28
N LEU A 55 11.10 23.55 9.09
CA LEU A 55 12.05 24.31 8.29
C LEU A 55 11.49 25.66 7.87
N HIS A 56 10.23 25.77 7.46
CA HIS A 56 9.55 27.03 7.16
C HIS A 56 9.56 28.04 8.31
N LYS A 57 9.73 27.58 9.56
CA LYS A 57 9.81 28.48 10.72
C LYS A 57 11.22 28.98 11.01
N VAL A 58 12.23 28.30 10.50
CA VAL A 58 13.65 28.55 10.84
C VAL A 58 14.40 29.16 9.64
N VAL A 59 14.05 28.78 8.43
CA VAL A 59 14.71 29.23 7.21
C VAL A 59 14.19 30.63 6.85
N PRO A 60 15.11 31.61 6.59
CA PRO A 60 14.71 32.94 6.12
C PRO A 60 13.95 32.86 4.79
N ALA A 61 12.94 33.72 4.61
CA ALA A 61 12.04 33.72 3.44
C ALA A 61 12.77 33.77 2.10
N MET A 62 13.95 34.40 2.06
CA MET A 62 14.78 34.49 0.84
C MET A 62 15.26 33.09 0.35
N PHE A 63 15.55 32.18 1.28
CA PHE A 63 16.08 30.84 0.98
C PHE A 63 15.02 29.73 1.11
N ASP A 64 13.87 30.02 1.68
CA ASP A 64 12.86 29.06 2.03
C ASP A 64 12.35 28.25 0.83
N LEU A 65 12.15 28.92 -0.30
CA LEU A 65 11.66 28.28 -1.53
C LEU A 65 12.60 27.19 -2.07
N PHE A 66 13.89 27.26 -1.77
CA PHE A 66 14.90 26.33 -2.29
C PHE A 66 15.42 25.39 -1.21
N VAL A 67 15.79 25.92 -0.03
CA VAL A 67 16.43 25.13 1.05
C VAL A 67 15.44 24.19 1.70
N THR A 68 14.22 24.65 1.97
CA THR A 68 13.22 23.84 2.66
C THR A 68 12.84 22.57 1.90
N PRO A 69 12.44 22.59 0.62
CA PRO A 69 12.13 21.35 -0.10
C PRO A 69 13.38 20.48 -0.30
N LEU A 70 14.55 21.06 -0.59
CA LEU A 70 15.78 20.29 -0.76
C LEU A 70 16.15 19.50 0.49
N VAL A 71 16.18 20.16 1.65
CA VAL A 71 16.54 19.52 2.93
C VAL A 71 15.45 18.54 3.35
N SER A 72 14.18 18.89 3.20
CA SER A 72 13.04 18.02 3.57
C SER A 72 13.08 16.70 2.78
N VAL A 73 13.26 16.78 1.46
CA VAL A 73 13.32 15.59 0.60
C VAL A 73 14.57 14.76 0.90
N PHE A 74 15.74 15.41 1.05
CA PHE A 74 17.00 14.71 1.32
C PHE A 74 16.95 13.98 2.65
N VAL A 75 16.55 14.66 3.73
CA VAL A 75 16.49 14.05 5.08
C VAL A 75 15.41 12.95 5.13
N THR A 76 14.23 13.21 4.56
CA THR A 76 13.17 12.20 4.53
C THR A 76 13.57 11.00 3.68
N GLY A 77 14.18 11.21 2.53
CA GLY A 77 14.67 10.12 1.67
C GLY A 77 15.70 9.24 2.39
N TYR A 78 16.66 9.88 3.07
CA TYR A 78 17.64 9.15 3.89
C TYR A 78 16.99 8.35 5.03
N LEU A 79 16.07 8.97 5.79
CA LEU A 79 15.33 8.29 6.86
C LEU A 79 14.45 7.16 6.34
N THR A 80 13.85 7.36 5.16
CA THR A 80 13.00 6.33 4.55
C THR A 80 13.83 5.11 4.15
N LEU A 81 14.98 5.29 3.53
CA LEU A 81 15.82 4.17 3.12
C LEU A 81 16.48 3.47 4.31
N SER A 82 16.88 4.21 5.35
CA SER A 82 17.66 3.66 6.46
C SER A 82 16.83 3.13 7.62
N ILE A 83 15.67 3.72 7.91
CA ILE A 83 14.90 3.41 9.13
C ILE A 83 13.45 3.09 8.81
N ILE A 84 12.72 4.03 8.17
CA ILE A 84 11.27 3.92 7.98
C ILE A 84 10.94 2.71 7.10
N GLY A 85 11.61 2.58 5.97
CA GLY A 85 11.37 1.48 5.02
C GLY A 85 11.55 0.11 5.65
N PRO A 86 12.72 -0.25 6.18
CA PRO A 86 12.95 -1.57 6.78
C PRO A 86 11.97 -1.91 7.90
N ILE A 87 11.65 -0.95 8.79
CA ILE A 87 10.71 -1.18 9.88
C ILE A 87 9.29 -1.42 9.34
N PHE A 88 8.79 -0.49 8.52
CA PHE A 88 7.40 -0.56 8.08
C PHE A 88 7.15 -1.62 7.00
N VAL A 89 8.14 -1.98 6.19
CA VAL A 89 8.07 -3.16 5.32
C VAL A 89 7.99 -4.45 6.15
N THR A 90 8.71 -4.54 7.27
CA THR A 90 8.60 -5.70 8.16
C THR A 90 7.20 -5.82 8.77
N VAL A 91 6.61 -4.70 9.22
CA VAL A 91 5.24 -4.66 9.72
C VAL A 91 4.25 -5.06 8.62
N GLU A 92 4.41 -4.50 7.42
CA GLU A 92 3.60 -4.81 6.25
C GLU A 92 3.66 -6.29 5.89
N ASN A 93 4.86 -6.88 5.81
CA ASN A 93 5.04 -8.30 5.56
C ASN A 93 4.41 -9.18 6.66
N GLY A 94 4.47 -8.74 7.91
CA GLY A 94 3.78 -9.41 9.02
C GLY A 94 2.26 -9.44 8.84
N LEU A 95 1.68 -8.32 8.43
CA LEU A 95 0.26 -8.23 8.08
C LEU A 95 -0.12 -9.14 6.92
N LEU A 96 0.69 -9.13 5.85
CA LEU A 96 0.45 -9.96 4.66
C LEU A 96 0.53 -11.46 4.98
N ASN A 97 1.52 -11.87 5.77
CA ASN A 97 1.63 -13.26 6.24
C ASN A 97 0.45 -13.66 7.13
N GLY A 98 -0.02 -12.76 8.00
CA GLY A 98 -1.22 -12.97 8.81
C GLY A 98 -2.48 -13.16 7.97
N ILE A 99 -2.65 -12.35 6.94
CA ILE A 99 -3.77 -12.47 5.98
C ILE A 99 -3.69 -13.80 5.22
N GLN A 100 -2.50 -14.17 4.75
CA GLN A 100 -2.30 -15.43 4.04
C GLN A 100 -2.60 -16.65 4.92
N TRP A 101 -2.15 -16.62 6.18
CA TRP A 101 -2.49 -17.64 7.17
C TRP A 101 -4.00 -17.71 7.40
N LEU A 102 -4.67 -16.55 7.50
CA LEU A 102 -6.11 -16.47 7.72
C LEU A 102 -6.88 -17.08 6.53
N ILE A 103 -6.49 -16.77 5.28
CA ILE A 103 -7.13 -17.34 4.09
C ILE A 103 -6.96 -18.87 4.02
N ALA A 104 -5.85 -19.38 4.53
CA ALA A 104 -5.54 -20.82 4.55
C ALA A 104 -6.36 -21.60 5.61
N LEU A 105 -7.16 -20.94 6.45
CA LEU A 105 -8.00 -21.63 7.45
C LEU A 105 -9.02 -22.56 6.78
N PRO A 106 -9.27 -23.74 7.37
CA PRO A 106 -10.22 -24.71 6.84
C PRO A 106 -11.65 -24.16 6.82
N PHE A 107 -12.51 -24.83 6.03
CA PHE A 107 -13.94 -24.51 5.89
C PHE A 107 -14.27 -23.10 5.35
N GLY A 108 -13.31 -22.37 4.78
CA GLY A 108 -13.53 -21.04 4.23
C GLY A 108 -13.76 -19.94 5.28
N ILE A 109 -13.54 -20.23 6.58
CA ILE A 109 -13.72 -19.26 7.67
C ILE A 109 -12.85 -18.03 7.44
N GLY A 110 -11.60 -18.20 7.07
CA GLY A 110 -10.69 -17.11 6.80
C GLY A 110 -11.12 -16.26 5.60
N SER A 111 -11.58 -16.90 4.53
CA SER A 111 -12.11 -16.20 3.35
C SER A 111 -13.37 -15.40 3.68
N PHE A 112 -14.25 -15.92 4.54
CA PHE A 112 -15.43 -15.20 5.02
C PHE A 112 -15.04 -13.95 5.82
N ILE A 113 -14.12 -14.07 6.77
CA ILE A 113 -13.62 -12.95 7.58
C ILE A 113 -12.97 -11.91 6.67
N MET A 114 -12.09 -12.35 5.76
CA MET A 114 -11.41 -11.43 4.84
C MET A 114 -12.39 -10.72 3.90
N GLY A 115 -13.40 -11.40 3.39
CA GLY A 115 -14.44 -10.79 2.57
C GLY A 115 -15.24 -9.73 3.34
N ALA A 116 -15.56 -9.97 4.62
CA ALA A 116 -16.25 -9.01 5.48
C ALA A 116 -15.41 -7.75 5.74
N PHE A 117 -14.08 -7.90 5.91
CA PHE A 117 -13.18 -6.78 6.18
C PHE A 117 -12.58 -6.14 4.91
N TYR A 118 -12.79 -6.74 3.74
CA TYR A 118 -12.21 -6.22 2.49
C TYR A 118 -12.68 -4.79 2.17
N ALA A 119 -13.98 -4.51 2.28
CA ALA A 119 -14.52 -3.19 2.00
C ALA A 119 -13.90 -2.07 2.84
N PRO A 120 -13.73 -2.19 4.18
CA PRO A 120 -12.96 -1.24 4.98
C PRO A 120 -11.53 -1.04 4.50
N THR A 121 -10.82 -2.08 4.07
CA THR A 121 -9.44 -1.95 3.56
C THR A 121 -9.36 -1.24 2.22
N VAL A 122 -10.39 -1.38 1.37
CA VAL A 122 -10.52 -0.63 0.12
C VAL A 122 -10.68 0.87 0.41
N VAL A 123 -11.56 1.23 1.35
CA VAL A 123 -11.76 2.63 1.76
C VAL A 123 -10.48 3.23 2.36
N ALA A 124 -9.71 2.45 3.11
CA ALA A 124 -8.43 2.86 3.66
C ALA A 124 -7.29 2.92 2.62
N GLY A 125 -7.52 2.46 1.37
CA GLY A 125 -6.49 2.43 0.31
C GLY A 125 -5.44 1.32 0.46
N VAL A 126 -5.58 0.46 1.47
CA VAL A 126 -4.59 -0.59 1.80
C VAL A 126 -4.68 -1.79 0.83
N HIS A 127 -5.79 -1.91 0.10
CA HIS A 127 -6.06 -3.04 -0.80
C HIS A 127 -5.02 -3.23 -1.91
N HIS A 128 -4.31 -2.18 -2.32
CA HIS A 128 -3.21 -2.29 -3.30
C HIS A 128 -2.05 -3.18 -2.81
N MET A 129 -1.87 -3.31 -1.50
CA MET A 129 -0.86 -4.19 -0.90
C MET A 129 -1.16 -5.67 -1.16
N TYR A 130 -2.43 -6.03 -1.35
CA TYR A 130 -2.84 -7.41 -1.58
C TYR A 130 -2.36 -7.97 -2.91
N THR A 131 -1.96 -7.13 -3.85
CA THR A 131 -1.33 -7.55 -5.10
C THR A 131 -0.06 -8.38 -4.85
N ILE A 132 0.65 -8.13 -3.75
CA ILE A 132 1.83 -8.93 -3.35
C ILE A 132 1.42 -10.35 -2.96
N ILE A 133 0.28 -10.50 -2.26
CA ILE A 133 -0.28 -11.82 -1.91
C ILE A 133 -0.64 -12.58 -3.18
N ASP A 134 -1.29 -11.90 -4.11
CA ASP A 134 -1.72 -12.46 -5.38
C ASP A 134 -0.54 -13.00 -6.19
N LEU A 135 0.51 -12.20 -6.33
CA LEU A 135 1.75 -12.62 -6.99
C LEU A 135 2.48 -13.73 -6.24
N GLY A 136 2.55 -13.66 -4.91
CA GLY A 136 3.14 -14.72 -4.08
C GLY A 136 2.41 -16.04 -4.25
N GLN A 137 1.08 -16.03 -4.33
CA GLN A 137 0.27 -17.23 -4.60
C GLN A 137 0.50 -17.73 -6.03
N LEU A 138 0.52 -16.83 -7.00
CA LEU A 138 0.74 -17.19 -8.40
C LEU A 138 2.12 -17.81 -8.62
N SER A 139 3.18 -17.25 -8.02
CA SER A 139 4.54 -17.80 -8.15
C SER A 139 4.70 -19.14 -7.45
N LYS A 140 4.04 -19.36 -6.30
CA LYS A 140 4.20 -20.58 -5.51
C LYS A 140 3.25 -21.71 -5.92
N PHE A 141 2.02 -21.39 -6.30
CA PHE A 141 0.95 -22.36 -6.56
C PHE A 141 0.48 -22.38 -8.02
N GLY A 142 0.93 -21.42 -8.85
CA GLY A 142 0.44 -21.24 -10.23
C GLY A 142 -1.00 -20.74 -10.33
N VAL A 143 -1.66 -20.49 -9.18
CA VAL A 143 -3.04 -20.00 -9.06
C VAL A 143 -3.15 -19.00 -7.94
N THR A 144 -4.14 -18.11 -8.03
CA THR A 144 -4.45 -17.15 -6.97
C THR A 144 -5.80 -17.47 -6.33
N TYR A 145 -5.86 -17.47 -5.02
CA TYR A 145 -7.09 -17.59 -4.22
C TYR A 145 -7.62 -16.23 -3.77
N TRP A 146 -6.75 -15.21 -3.82
CA TRP A 146 -7.09 -13.88 -3.39
C TRP A 146 -7.98 -13.14 -4.38
N LEU A 147 -7.66 -13.20 -5.66
CA LEU A 147 -8.36 -12.47 -6.72
C LEU A 147 -9.87 -12.80 -6.81
N PRO A 148 -10.31 -14.07 -6.73
CA PRO A 148 -11.72 -14.42 -6.67
C PRO A 148 -12.45 -13.82 -5.46
N LEU A 149 -11.78 -13.77 -4.29
CA LEU A 149 -12.33 -13.16 -3.08
C LEU A 149 -12.54 -11.65 -3.24
N ALA A 150 -11.55 -10.95 -3.80
CA ALA A 150 -11.61 -9.53 -4.08
C ALA A 150 -12.71 -9.22 -5.12
N SER A 151 -12.84 -10.03 -6.16
CA SER A 151 -13.88 -9.89 -7.19
C SER A 151 -15.28 -10.07 -6.61
N ALA A 152 -15.48 -11.07 -5.75
CA ALA A 152 -16.76 -11.28 -5.07
C ALA A 152 -17.12 -10.08 -4.17
N ALA A 153 -16.15 -9.52 -3.45
CA ALA A 153 -16.36 -8.34 -2.63
C ALA A 153 -16.69 -7.09 -3.46
N ASN A 154 -16.06 -6.90 -4.62
CA ASN A 154 -16.36 -5.80 -5.53
C ASN A 154 -17.80 -5.88 -6.09
N ILE A 155 -18.24 -7.09 -6.47
CA ILE A 155 -19.61 -7.31 -6.93
C ILE A 155 -20.63 -7.02 -5.80
N ALA A 156 -20.32 -7.44 -4.56
CA ALA A 156 -21.17 -7.15 -3.40
C ALA A 156 -21.28 -5.63 -3.14
N GLN A 157 -20.17 -4.90 -3.25
CA GLN A 157 -20.15 -3.44 -3.14
C GLN A 157 -20.94 -2.77 -4.26
N GLY A 158 -20.81 -3.27 -5.50
CA GLY A 158 -21.62 -2.82 -6.65
C GLY A 158 -23.11 -3.00 -6.41
N GLY A 159 -23.52 -4.17 -5.89
CA GLY A 159 -24.91 -4.46 -5.52
C GLY A 159 -25.42 -3.54 -4.42
N ALA A 160 -24.64 -3.28 -3.39
CA ALA A 160 -25.01 -2.35 -2.32
C ALA A 160 -25.17 -0.92 -2.83
N THR A 161 -24.25 -0.45 -3.69
CA THR A 161 -24.31 0.88 -4.31
C THR A 161 -25.51 1.01 -5.24
N LEU A 162 -25.84 -0.05 -6.00
CA LEU A 162 -27.03 -0.08 -6.85
C LEU A 162 -28.33 0.00 -6.02
N ALA A 163 -28.38 -0.69 -4.88
CA ALA A 163 -29.51 -0.60 -3.96
C ALA A 163 -29.72 0.84 -3.43
N VAL A 164 -28.63 1.55 -3.13
CA VAL A 164 -28.68 2.96 -2.76
C VAL A 164 -29.20 3.80 -3.94
N ALA A 165 -28.74 3.57 -5.17
CA ALA A 165 -29.20 4.28 -6.36
C ALA A 165 -30.69 4.11 -6.60
N LEU A 166 -31.23 2.92 -6.33
CA LEU A 166 -32.67 2.64 -6.51
C LEU A 166 -33.52 3.23 -5.39
N LYS A 167 -33.03 3.27 -4.17
CA LYS A 167 -33.81 3.68 -2.99
C LYS A 167 -33.70 5.17 -2.66
N THR A 168 -32.63 5.84 -3.08
CA THR A 168 -32.44 7.27 -2.78
C THR A 168 -33.39 8.16 -3.57
N LYS A 169 -33.90 9.20 -2.89
CA LYS A 169 -34.68 10.29 -3.52
C LYS A 169 -33.81 11.46 -3.95
N ASP A 170 -32.57 11.51 -3.50
CA ASP A 170 -31.61 12.56 -3.84
C ASP A 170 -30.99 12.29 -5.22
N GLN A 171 -31.28 13.18 -6.18
CA GLN A 171 -30.78 13.05 -7.55
C GLN A 171 -29.26 13.16 -7.65
N LYS A 172 -28.62 13.90 -6.76
CA LYS A 172 -27.16 14.02 -6.71
C LYS A 172 -26.52 12.69 -6.29
N ILE A 173 -27.05 12.05 -5.26
CA ILE A 173 -26.58 10.73 -4.83
C ILE A 173 -26.85 9.69 -5.92
N LYS A 174 -28.02 9.73 -6.54
CA LYS A 174 -28.40 8.79 -7.61
C LYS A 174 -27.47 8.89 -8.82
N SER A 175 -27.14 10.11 -9.27
CA SER A 175 -26.23 10.33 -10.40
C SER A 175 -24.80 9.83 -10.17
N MET A 176 -24.35 9.77 -8.92
CA MET A 176 -23.06 9.21 -8.56
C MET A 176 -23.11 7.69 -8.34
N ALA A 177 -24.19 7.19 -7.72
CA ALA A 177 -24.31 5.80 -7.32
C ALA A 177 -24.44 4.85 -8.52
N VAL A 178 -25.14 5.25 -9.59
CA VAL A 178 -25.30 4.38 -10.79
C VAL A 178 -23.97 4.10 -11.49
N PRO A 179 -23.16 5.11 -11.87
CA PRO A 179 -21.85 4.85 -12.47
C PRO A 179 -20.92 4.06 -11.54
N SER A 180 -20.92 4.40 -10.22
CA SER A 180 -20.09 3.70 -9.23
C SER A 180 -20.46 2.23 -9.08
N ALA A 181 -21.76 1.89 -9.15
CA ALA A 181 -22.20 0.49 -9.11
C ALA A 181 -21.72 -0.28 -10.35
N LEU A 182 -21.78 0.33 -11.52
CA LEU A 182 -21.27 -0.29 -12.75
C LEU A 182 -19.76 -0.50 -12.70
N SER A 183 -19.00 0.53 -12.30
CA SER A 183 -17.54 0.43 -12.14
C SER A 183 -17.15 -0.69 -11.17
N ALA A 184 -17.80 -0.77 -10.00
CA ALA A 184 -17.55 -1.82 -9.03
C ALA A 184 -17.84 -3.23 -9.56
N CYS A 185 -18.94 -3.40 -10.34
CA CYS A 185 -19.25 -4.69 -10.97
C CYS A 185 -18.26 -5.06 -12.09
N MET A 186 -17.63 -4.08 -12.71
CA MET A 186 -16.59 -4.31 -13.73
C MET A 186 -15.18 -4.51 -13.13
N GLY A 187 -15.02 -4.37 -11.81
CA GLY A 187 -13.76 -4.53 -11.13
C GLY A 187 -12.81 -3.33 -11.32
N ILE A 188 -13.35 -2.15 -11.58
CA ILE A 188 -12.60 -0.89 -11.79
C ILE A 188 -12.69 -0.02 -10.54
#